data_269bd9c7b9df315f2422cfc91dffd325
#
_entry.id   269bd9c7b9df315f2422cfc91dffd325
#
_cell.length_a   1.000
_cell.length_b   1.000
_cell.length_c   1.000
_cell.angle_alpha   90.00
_cell.angle_beta   90.00
_cell.angle_gamma   90.00
#
_symmetry.space_group_name_H-M   'P 1'
#
loop_
_entity.id
_entity.type
_entity.pdbx_description
1 polymer ?
#
loop_
_entity_poly.entity_id
_entity_poly.type
_entity_poly.pdbx_seq_one_letter_code
_entity_poly.pdbx_strand_id
1 'polypeptide(L)'
;IMKFSKEFKIGGFAIAVMVMSFFMINYLMGEDLFNREYELSSRYDNLEGLTESAPVFIKGFKAGKVSDIVYQPETNDFLVTCSLLNEFKVPSDSKMTIYSVDIMGGKGIRIDLGNSESYTADGDTLAPCFEAGLMDGLSGGVGDLLAKVNLTLDSLSTTVSGMNRLLSDDNQ
;
A
#
# COMPACT_ATOMS: atom_id res chain seq x y z
N ILE A 1 30.84 -43.82 -33.63
CA ILE A 1 30.09 -42.57 -33.72
C ILE A 1 28.62 -42.93 -33.57
N MET A 2 28.03 -42.71 -32.38
CA MET A 2 26.61 -43.00 -32.12
C MET A 2 25.75 -42.03 -32.97
N LYS A 3 25.05 -42.58 -33.94
CA LYS A 3 24.02 -41.83 -34.67
C LYS A 3 22.76 -41.77 -33.80
N PHE A 4 22.53 -40.62 -33.16
CA PHE A 4 21.27 -40.36 -32.46
C PHE A 4 20.13 -40.40 -33.48
N SER A 5 19.07 -41.15 -33.16
CA SER A 5 17.87 -41.24 -33.99
C SER A 5 17.16 -39.86 -34.10
N LYS A 6 16.39 -39.66 -35.15
CA LYS A 6 15.66 -38.36 -35.35
C LYS A 6 14.71 -38.11 -34.22
N GLU A 7 14.11 -39.14 -33.66
CA GLU A 7 13.17 -39.08 -32.51
C GLU A 7 13.89 -38.59 -31.23
N PHE A 8 15.14 -39.03 -31.01
CA PHE A 8 15.94 -38.58 -29.86
C PHE A 8 16.26 -37.08 -29.93
N LYS A 9 16.52 -36.54 -31.13
CA LYS A 9 16.78 -35.11 -31.35
C LYS A 9 15.50 -34.28 -31.12
N ILE A 10 14.36 -34.78 -31.61
CA ILE A 10 13.07 -34.10 -31.42
C ILE A 10 12.66 -34.10 -29.94
N GLY A 11 12.82 -35.23 -29.24
CA GLY A 11 12.54 -35.31 -27.80
C GLY A 11 13.44 -34.41 -26.99
N GLY A 12 14.75 -34.35 -27.28
CA GLY A 12 15.68 -33.44 -26.63
C GLY A 12 15.34 -31.96 -26.84
N PHE A 13 14.94 -31.60 -28.07
CA PHE A 13 14.47 -30.24 -28.37
C PHE A 13 13.20 -29.87 -27.59
N ALA A 14 12.22 -30.78 -27.53
CA ALA A 14 10.99 -30.56 -26.79
C ALA A 14 11.27 -30.34 -25.27
N ILE A 15 12.14 -31.13 -24.67
CA ILE A 15 12.56 -30.98 -23.28
C ILE A 15 13.27 -29.63 -23.07
N ALA A 16 14.18 -29.24 -23.97
CA ALA A 16 14.87 -27.96 -23.88
C ALA A 16 13.93 -26.76 -23.92
N VAL A 17 12.92 -26.79 -24.81
CA VAL A 17 11.88 -25.76 -24.91
C VAL A 17 11.05 -25.70 -23.61
N MET A 18 10.68 -26.85 -23.06
CA MET A 18 9.91 -26.92 -21.81
C MET A 18 10.71 -26.33 -20.62
N VAL A 19 11.97 -26.67 -20.49
CA VAL A 19 12.86 -26.11 -19.46
C VAL A 19 13.04 -24.61 -19.64
N MET A 20 13.26 -24.15 -20.88
CA MET A 20 13.40 -22.72 -21.18
C MET A 20 12.12 -21.95 -20.88
N SER A 21 10.95 -22.51 -21.21
CA SER A 21 9.66 -21.92 -20.88
C SER A 21 9.44 -21.81 -19.35
N PHE A 22 9.82 -22.82 -18.60
CA PHE A 22 9.76 -22.83 -17.14
C PHE A 22 10.62 -21.70 -16.54
N PHE A 23 11.87 -21.55 -16.98
CA PHE A 23 12.73 -20.46 -16.54
C PHE A 23 12.21 -19.08 -16.95
N MET A 24 11.63 -18.98 -18.15
CA MET A 24 11.05 -17.73 -18.62
C MET A 24 9.83 -17.30 -17.78
N ILE A 25 8.96 -18.23 -17.41
CA ILE A 25 7.80 -17.95 -16.55
C ILE A 25 8.27 -17.49 -15.17
N ASN A 26 9.21 -18.20 -14.54
CA ASN A 26 9.76 -17.79 -13.24
C ASN A 26 10.45 -16.43 -13.30
N TYR A 27 11.16 -16.13 -14.38
CA TYR A 27 11.77 -14.81 -14.59
C TYR A 27 10.73 -13.68 -14.72
N LEU A 28 9.62 -13.94 -15.42
CA LEU A 28 8.52 -12.97 -15.59
C LEU A 28 7.71 -12.76 -14.31
N MET A 29 7.62 -13.74 -13.42
CA MET A 29 6.96 -13.62 -12.13
C MET A 29 7.75 -12.72 -11.15
N GLY A 30 8.99 -12.33 -11.51
CA GLY A 30 9.81 -11.41 -10.71
C GLY A 30 10.25 -12.00 -9.37
N GLU A 31 10.21 -13.31 -9.23
CA GLU A 31 10.87 -14.00 -8.11
C GLU A 31 12.38 -14.00 -8.37
N ASP A 32 13.07 -13.11 -7.69
CA ASP A 32 14.54 -13.13 -7.63
C ASP A 32 14.99 -14.37 -6.84
N LEU A 33 15.13 -15.49 -7.53
CA LEU A 33 15.59 -16.80 -6.98
C LEU A 33 16.98 -16.72 -6.28
N PHE A 34 17.66 -15.59 -6.41
CA PHE A 34 19.01 -15.36 -5.87
C PHE A 34 19.06 -14.31 -4.76
N ASN A 35 18.04 -13.48 -4.60
CA ASN A 35 17.96 -12.52 -3.50
C ASN A 35 17.35 -13.23 -2.28
N ARG A 36 18.11 -13.26 -1.20
CA ARG A 36 17.58 -13.71 0.08
C ARG A 36 16.58 -12.66 0.55
N GLU A 37 15.33 -13.03 0.55
CA GLU A 37 14.25 -12.27 1.16
C GLU A 37 14.03 -12.76 2.60
N TYR A 38 13.59 -11.90 3.47
CA TYR A 38 13.13 -12.24 4.81
C TYR A 38 11.73 -11.68 5.03
N GLU A 39 10.99 -12.32 5.91
CA GLU A 39 9.58 -12.01 6.11
C GLU A 39 9.38 -11.21 7.39
N LEU A 40 8.56 -10.19 7.31
CA LEU A 40 8.04 -9.45 8.45
C LEU A 40 6.52 -9.47 8.40
N SER A 41 5.91 -9.64 9.57
CA SER A 41 4.46 -9.67 9.70
C SER A 41 3.93 -8.48 10.48
N SER A 42 2.66 -8.15 10.27
CA SER A 42 1.92 -7.22 11.13
C SER A 42 0.46 -7.60 11.16
N ARG A 43 -0.26 -7.23 12.24
CA ARG A 43 -1.67 -7.56 12.44
C ARG A 43 -2.52 -6.32 12.25
N TYR A 44 -3.62 -6.45 11.51
CA TYR A 44 -4.52 -5.34 11.19
C TYR A 44 -5.97 -5.76 11.37
N ASP A 45 -6.76 -4.90 11.99
CA ASP A 45 -8.22 -5.09 12.12
C ASP A 45 -8.93 -4.83 10.78
N ASN A 46 -8.35 -4.00 9.92
CA ASN A 46 -8.88 -3.65 8.61
C ASN A 46 -7.74 -3.47 7.61
N LEU A 47 -7.92 -3.92 6.39
CA LEU A 47 -6.90 -3.83 5.32
C LEU A 47 -7.13 -2.63 4.38
N GLU A 48 -8.31 -2.01 4.44
CA GLU A 48 -8.69 -0.87 3.58
C GLU A 48 -8.47 -1.10 2.07
N GLY A 49 -8.51 -2.35 1.63
CA GLY A 49 -8.27 -2.72 0.23
C GLY A 49 -6.82 -3.07 -0.10
N LEU A 50 -5.95 -3.29 0.89
CA LEU A 50 -4.63 -3.89 0.66
C LEU A 50 -4.78 -5.29 0.07
N THR A 51 -3.99 -5.59 -0.94
CA THR A 51 -4.00 -6.88 -1.65
C THR A 51 -2.64 -7.56 -1.58
N GLU A 52 -2.62 -8.86 -1.83
CA GLU A 52 -1.38 -9.59 -2.07
C GLU A 52 -0.60 -8.95 -3.24
N SER A 53 0.71 -9.10 -3.22
CA SER A 53 1.64 -8.46 -4.15
C SER A 53 1.69 -6.92 -4.10
N ALA A 54 0.96 -6.28 -3.18
CA ALA A 54 1.06 -4.85 -2.96
C ALA A 54 2.52 -4.44 -2.64
N PRO A 55 2.99 -3.29 -3.12
CA PRO A 55 4.37 -2.88 -2.92
C PRO A 55 4.65 -2.49 -1.46
N VAL A 56 5.83 -2.84 -0.98
CA VAL A 56 6.37 -2.40 0.32
C VAL A 56 7.49 -1.41 0.09
N PHE A 57 7.41 -0.25 0.77
CA PHE A 57 8.38 0.83 0.64
C PHE A 57 9.10 1.11 1.95
N ILE A 58 10.39 1.41 1.84
CA ILE A 58 11.22 1.96 2.92
C ILE A 58 11.83 3.26 2.43
N LYS A 59 11.54 4.37 3.09
CA LYS A 59 12.02 5.71 2.68
C LYS A 59 11.78 6.05 1.20
N GLY A 60 10.67 5.56 0.62
CA GLY A 60 10.31 5.78 -0.78
C GLY A 60 10.93 4.80 -1.78
N PHE A 61 11.83 3.91 -1.35
CA PHE A 61 12.37 2.85 -2.18
C PHE A 61 11.53 1.59 -2.06
N LYS A 62 11.22 0.91 -3.17
CA LYS A 62 10.49 -0.35 -3.17
C LYS A 62 11.41 -1.47 -2.63
N ALA A 63 11.22 -1.81 -1.36
CA ALA A 63 12.04 -2.77 -0.62
C ALA A 63 11.49 -4.20 -0.68
N GLY A 64 10.23 -4.37 -1.11
CA GLY A 64 9.60 -5.68 -1.14
C GLY A 64 8.16 -5.66 -1.63
N LYS A 65 7.43 -6.69 -1.26
CA LYS A 65 6.01 -6.89 -1.58
C LYS A 65 5.28 -7.57 -0.42
N VAL A 66 3.96 -7.43 -0.38
CA VAL A 66 3.10 -8.26 0.47
C VAL A 66 3.11 -9.68 -0.09
N SER A 67 3.55 -10.67 0.70
CA SER A 67 3.61 -12.07 0.29
C SER A 67 2.31 -12.80 0.56
N ASP A 68 1.68 -12.54 1.72
CA ASP A 68 0.47 -13.25 2.13
C ASP A 68 -0.43 -12.40 3.04
N ILE A 69 -1.74 -12.67 3.00
CA ILE A 69 -2.73 -12.05 3.86
C ILE A 69 -3.67 -13.14 4.38
N VAL A 70 -3.58 -13.43 5.69
CA VAL A 70 -4.36 -14.48 6.33
C VAL A 70 -5.33 -13.89 7.34
N TYR A 71 -6.62 -14.17 7.17
CA TYR A 71 -7.62 -13.85 8.19
C TYR A 71 -7.53 -14.83 9.36
N GLN A 72 -7.47 -14.30 10.58
CA GLN A 72 -7.44 -15.09 11.82
C GLN A 72 -8.80 -15.02 12.53
N PRO A 73 -9.62 -16.10 12.49
CA PRO A 73 -10.95 -16.07 13.08
C PRO A 73 -10.97 -15.94 14.61
N GLU A 74 -9.90 -16.38 15.28
CA GLU A 74 -9.80 -16.36 16.74
C GLU A 74 -9.66 -14.95 17.30
N THR A 75 -8.92 -14.10 16.62
CA THR A 75 -8.62 -12.71 17.00
C THR A 75 -9.42 -11.70 16.18
N ASN A 76 -10.11 -12.15 15.12
CA ASN A 76 -10.88 -11.33 14.18
C ASN A 76 -10.02 -10.25 13.52
N ASP A 77 -8.76 -10.57 13.22
CA ASP A 77 -7.78 -9.69 12.58
C ASP A 77 -7.18 -10.36 11.33
N PHE A 78 -6.39 -9.60 10.60
CA PHE A 78 -5.63 -10.06 9.43
C PHE A 78 -4.15 -10.04 9.75
N LEU A 79 -3.49 -11.18 9.56
CA LEU A 79 -2.03 -11.25 9.57
C LEU A 79 -1.54 -10.96 8.15
N VAL A 80 -0.80 -9.88 8.01
CA VAL A 80 -0.18 -9.46 6.74
C VAL A 80 1.30 -9.78 6.82
N THR A 81 1.79 -10.59 5.89
CA THR A 81 3.20 -10.96 5.77
C THR A 81 3.81 -10.24 4.56
N CYS A 82 4.94 -9.61 4.76
CA CYS A 82 5.67 -8.89 3.74
C CYS A 82 7.03 -9.55 3.52
N SER A 83 7.38 -9.80 2.28
CA SER A 83 8.70 -10.24 1.86
C SER A 83 9.56 -9.02 1.53
N LEU A 84 10.72 -8.92 2.14
CA LEU A 84 11.65 -7.80 2.06
C LEU A 84 13.02 -8.27 1.60
N LEU A 85 13.70 -7.47 0.79
CA LEU A 85 15.07 -7.72 0.40
C LEU A 85 16.00 -7.66 1.62
N ASN A 86 16.88 -8.64 1.76
CA ASN A 86 17.75 -8.85 2.92
C ASN A 86 18.82 -7.74 3.14
N GLU A 87 18.96 -6.85 2.17
CA GLU A 87 19.83 -5.67 2.28
C GLU A 87 19.26 -4.58 3.18
N PHE A 88 17.92 -4.58 3.42
CA PHE A 88 17.27 -3.64 4.32
C PHE A 88 17.22 -4.20 5.73
N LYS A 89 17.93 -3.55 6.65
CA LYS A 89 17.85 -3.85 8.08
C LYS A 89 16.79 -2.99 8.72
N VAL A 90 15.74 -3.61 9.21
CA VAL A 90 14.61 -2.92 9.85
C VAL A 90 14.78 -2.98 11.36
N PRO A 91 14.84 -1.83 12.08
CA PRO A 91 14.84 -1.80 13.53
C PRO A 91 13.59 -2.45 14.13
N SER A 92 13.70 -3.07 15.31
CA SER A 92 12.60 -3.79 15.96
C SER A 92 11.45 -2.89 16.43
N ASP A 93 11.68 -1.58 16.59
CA ASP A 93 10.70 -0.57 16.96
C ASP A 93 10.06 0.13 15.73
N SER A 94 10.31 -0.37 14.53
CA SER A 94 9.72 0.12 13.30
C SER A 94 8.22 -0.18 13.23
N LYS A 95 7.51 0.58 12.40
CA LYS A 95 6.06 0.41 12.20
C LYS A 95 5.78 0.05 10.75
N MET A 96 4.79 -0.81 10.57
CA MET A 96 4.30 -1.18 9.26
C MET A 96 2.99 -0.43 9.00
N THR A 97 3.02 0.55 8.10
CA THR A 97 1.91 1.48 7.85
C THR A 97 1.24 1.14 6.53
N ILE A 98 -0.08 0.87 6.56
CA ILE A 98 -0.89 0.82 5.34
C ILE A 98 -1.19 2.26 4.91
N TYR A 99 -0.92 2.58 3.64
CA TYR A 99 -1.15 3.91 3.08
C TYR A 99 -1.63 3.84 1.63
N SER A 100 -2.18 4.93 1.12
CA SER A 100 -2.59 5.02 -0.29
C SER A 100 -1.38 5.34 -1.17
N VAL A 101 -1.06 4.46 -2.10
CA VAL A 101 0.04 4.63 -3.06
C VAL A 101 -0.33 5.62 -4.16
N ASP A 102 -1.61 5.68 -4.48
CA ASP A 102 -2.16 6.54 -5.52
C ASP A 102 -3.51 7.16 -5.12
N ILE A 103 -3.99 8.08 -5.94
CA ILE A 103 -5.28 8.77 -5.74
C ILE A 103 -6.50 7.92 -6.13
N MET A 104 -6.29 6.80 -6.80
CA MET A 104 -7.35 5.89 -7.26
C MET A 104 -7.70 4.82 -6.23
N GLY A 105 -7.00 4.78 -5.10
CA GLY A 105 -7.28 3.87 -3.98
C GLY A 105 -6.35 2.66 -3.92
N GLY A 106 -5.29 2.62 -4.73
CA GLY A 106 -4.24 1.61 -4.58
C GLY A 106 -3.60 1.69 -3.22
N LYS A 107 -3.51 0.57 -2.50
CA LYS A 107 -2.89 0.47 -1.19
C LYS A 107 -1.52 -0.20 -1.27
N GLY A 108 -0.64 0.21 -0.38
CA GLY A 108 0.68 -0.38 -0.19
C GLY A 108 1.09 -0.29 1.26
N ILE A 109 2.23 -0.86 1.56
CA ILE A 109 2.83 -0.80 2.90
C ILE A 109 4.05 0.11 2.86
N ARG A 110 4.17 0.97 3.86
CA ARG A 110 5.38 1.73 4.17
C ARG A 110 5.91 1.24 5.50
N ILE A 111 7.21 0.94 5.56
CA ILE A 111 7.91 0.66 6.81
C ILE A 111 8.54 1.96 7.29
N ASP A 112 8.00 2.48 8.36
CA ASP A 112 8.53 3.63 9.07
C ASP A 112 9.59 3.15 10.07
N LEU A 113 10.87 3.38 9.71
CA LEU A 113 12.00 2.88 10.50
C LEU A 113 12.06 3.54 11.86
N GLY A 114 12.22 2.73 12.88
CA GLY A 114 12.48 3.18 14.24
C GLY A 114 13.95 3.56 14.49
N ASN A 115 14.30 3.74 15.75
CA ASN A 115 15.64 4.12 16.19
C ASN A 115 16.30 3.06 17.09
N SER A 116 15.71 1.87 17.22
CA SER A 116 16.28 0.77 18.01
C SER A 116 17.62 0.31 17.43
N GLU A 117 18.55 -0.02 18.29
CA GLU A 117 19.81 -0.69 17.90
C GLU A 117 19.61 -2.17 17.56
N SER A 118 18.46 -2.75 17.97
CA SER A 118 18.08 -4.11 17.64
C SER A 118 17.38 -4.14 16.31
N TYR A 119 17.73 -5.11 15.46
CA TYR A 119 17.09 -5.32 14.16
C TYR A 119 16.13 -6.51 14.22
N THR A 120 15.10 -6.47 13.37
CA THR A 120 14.16 -7.58 13.22
C THR A 120 14.86 -8.80 12.65
N ALA A 121 14.41 -9.98 13.09
CA ALA A 121 14.75 -11.26 12.50
C ALA A 121 13.64 -11.70 11.51
N ASP A 122 13.94 -12.75 10.75
CA ASP A 122 12.97 -13.39 9.86
C ASP A 122 11.76 -13.93 10.66
N GLY A 123 10.56 -13.58 10.23
CA GLY A 123 9.30 -13.94 10.91
C GLY A 123 8.88 -13.00 12.05
N ASP A 124 9.61 -11.94 12.33
CA ASP A 124 9.23 -10.99 13.39
C ASP A 124 7.97 -10.20 13.03
N THR A 125 7.28 -9.72 14.08
CA THR A 125 6.05 -8.92 13.94
C THR A 125 6.31 -7.47 14.30
N LEU A 126 5.94 -6.55 13.41
CA LEU A 126 6.00 -5.11 13.61
C LEU A 126 4.65 -4.55 14.08
N ALA A 127 4.70 -3.38 14.73
CA ALA A 127 3.50 -2.66 15.13
C ALA A 127 2.74 -2.13 13.90
N PRO A 128 1.40 -2.35 13.84
CA PRO A 128 0.57 -1.83 12.77
C PRO A 128 0.39 -0.31 12.88
N CYS A 129 0.26 0.33 11.74
CA CYS A 129 -0.14 1.74 11.64
C CYS A 129 -0.99 1.95 10.40
N PHE A 130 -1.85 2.97 10.43
CA PHE A 130 -2.66 3.41 9.30
C PHE A 130 -2.39 4.86 8.99
N GLU A 131 -2.34 5.19 7.72
CA GLU A 131 -2.35 6.58 7.26
C GLU A 131 -3.68 6.84 6.56
N ALA A 132 -4.43 7.83 7.06
CA ALA A 132 -5.69 8.26 6.46
C ALA A 132 -5.46 8.63 4.98
N GLY A 133 -6.30 8.09 4.11
CA GLY A 133 -6.22 8.36 2.68
C GLY A 133 -6.45 9.86 2.38
N LEU A 134 -5.92 10.34 1.27
CA LEU A 134 -6.13 11.72 0.80
C LEU A 134 -7.62 12.08 0.69
N MET A 135 -8.47 11.10 0.35
CA MET A 135 -9.92 11.29 0.26
C MET A 135 -10.58 11.48 1.61
N ASP A 136 -10.08 10.87 2.68
CA ASP A 136 -10.58 11.06 4.04
C ASP A 136 -10.27 12.47 4.54
N GLY A 137 -9.06 12.95 4.25
CA GLY A 137 -8.67 14.34 4.54
C GLY A 137 -9.47 15.38 3.75
N LEU A 138 -9.80 15.08 2.49
CA LEU A 138 -10.64 15.96 1.67
C LEU A 138 -12.10 15.99 2.16
N SER A 139 -12.64 14.87 2.60
CA SER A 139 -14.02 14.81 3.14
C SER A 139 -14.20 15.70 4.37
N GLY A 140 -13.21 15.73 5.27
CA GLY A 140 -13.18 16.66 6.42
C GLY A 140 -13.05 18.13 5.99
N GLY A 141 -12.12 18.41 5.06
CA GLY A 141 -11.88 19.77 4.58
C GLY A 141 -13.03 20.37 3.78
N VAL A 142 -13.76 19.58 3.00
CA VAL A 142 -14.96 20.03 2.28
C VAL A 142 -16.06 20.41 3.25
N GLY A 143 -16.25 19.68 4.36
CA GLY A 143 -17.21 20.04 5.41
C GLY A 143 -16.93 21.43 6.01
N ASP A 144 -15.66 21.70 6.33
CA ASP A 144 -15.24 23.01 6.86
C ASP A 144 -15.39 24.15 5.85
N LEU A 145 -15.11 23.88 4.57
CA LEU A 145 -15.32 24.84 3.49
C LEU A 145 -16.80 25.17 3.30
N LEU A 146 -17.68 24.17 3.30
CA LEU A 146 -19.13 24.38 3.21
C LEU A 146 -19.68 25.15 4.42
N ALA A 147 -19.20 24.89 5.63
CA ALA A 147 -19.56 25.66 6.81
C ALA A 147 -19.13 27.13 6.68
N LYS A 148 -17.90 27.41 6.20
CA LYS A 148 -17.44 28.78 5.95
C LYS A 148 -18.22 29.48 4.85
N VAL A 149 -18.57 28.80 3.78
CA VAL A 149 -19.39 29.34 2.69
C VAL A 149 -20.78 29.73 3.22
N ASN A 150 -21.42 28.87 4.02
CA ASN A 150 -22.72 29.17 4.64
C ASN A 150 -22.64 30.37 5.55
N LEU A 151 -21.62 30.49 6.41
CA LEU A 151 -21.42 31.68 7.25
C LEU A 151 -21.23 32.97 6.45
N THR A 152 -20.52 32.87 5.31
CA THR A 152 -20.33 34.02 4.42
C THR A 152 -21.61 34.42 3.73
N LEU A 153 -22.43 33.45 3.30
CA LEU A 153 -23.74 33.71 2.70
C LEU A 153 -24.71 34.33 3.72
N ASP A 154 -24.72 33.88 4.97
CA ASP A 154 -25.53 34.48 6.04
C ASP A 154 -25.09 35.91 6.33
N SER A 155 -23.80 36.18 6.36
CA SER A 155 -23.26 37.53 6.55
C SER A 155 -23.65 38.47 5.41
N LEU A 156 -23.58 37.99 4.15
CA LEU A 156 -24.01 38.73 2.96
C LEU A 156 -25.53 39.00 3.00
N SER A 157 -26.33 37.98 3.34
CA SER A 157 -27.79 38.12 3.47
C SER A 157 -28.16 39.17 4.51
N THR A 158 -27.47 39.18 5.66
CA THR A 158 -27.67 40.17 6.72
C THR A 158 -27.30 41.58 6.26
N THR A 159 -26.19 41.73 5.53
CA THR A 159 -25.71 43.00 4.99
C THR A 159 -26.68 43.55 3.94
N VAL A 160 -27.15 42.70 3.01
CA VAL A 160 -28.15 43.08 2.00
C VAL A 160 -29.49 43.48 2.63
N SER A 161 -29.91 42.75 3.65
CA SER A 161 -31.16 43.07 4.40
C SER A 161 -31.03 44.41 5.15
N GLY A 162 -29.84 44.66 5.74
CA GLY A 162 -29.54 45.96 6.38
C GLY A 162 -29.55 47.12 5.40
N MET A 163 -28.93 46.92 4.22
CA MET A 163 -28.91 47.93 3.17
C MET A 163 -30.28 48.20 2.59
N ASN A 164 -31.13 47.18 2.44
CA ASN A 164 -32.50 47.34 1.97
C ASN A 164 -33.37 48.09 2.96
N ARG A 165 -33.13 47.93 4.27
CA ARG A 165 -33.82 48.74 5.33
C ARG A 165 -33.41 50.19 5.27
N LEU A 166 -32.10 50.50 5.11
CA LEU A 166 -31.62 51.88 4.99
C LEU A 166 -32.17 52.59 3.75
N LEU A 167 -32.27 51.87 2.62
CA LEU A 167 -32.85 52.43 1.38
C LEU A 167 -34.36 52.60 1.42
N SER A 168 -35.09 51.87 2.28
CA SER A 168 -36.54 52.01 2.46
C SER A 168 -36.90 53.12 3.48
N ASP A 169 -36.01 53.43 4.44
CA ASP A 169 -36.23 54.51 5.41
C ASP A 169 -35.94 55.92 4.81
N ASP A 170 -35.20 56.02 3.71
CA ASP A 170 -34.84 57.30 3.06
C ASP A 170 -35.92 57.79 2.05
N ASN A 171 -37.08 57.08 1.97
CA ASN A 171 -38.15 57.36 1.02
C ASN A 171 -39.49 57.74 1.71
N GLN A 172 -39.49 58.25 2.98
CA GLN A 172 -40.63 58.81 3.62
C GLN A 172 -40.49 60.30 3.89
#